data_f6a39816e7e1ef2c23a56584d2391153
#
_entry.id   f6a39816e7e1ef2c23a56584d2391153
#
_cell.length_a   1.000
_cell.length_b   1.000
_cell.length_c   1.000
_cell.angle_alpha   90.00
_cell.angle_beta   90.00
_cell.angle_gamma   90.00
#
_symmetry.space_group_name_H-M   'P 1'
#
loop_
_entity.id
_entity.type
_entity.pdbx_description
1 polymer ?
#
loop_
_entity_poly.entity_id
_entity_poly.type
_entity_poly.pdbx_seq_one_letter_code
_entity_poly.pdbx_strand_id
1 'polypeptide(L)'
;MKYAFSTLGLPGAPLARSASLAAAHGFDGLEIRAHPEEPLHPGSAAAERAAARRTLTAAGVAVLGVAGYTRVAAAGADEPVLAELRALVRLAADLEAPFVRVFPGGAGLPAAAADAHAVRRLSAGAAFAERHGVRILLETHDSHRTGAAVAEVLDRVARPAAGALWDVLHTWLGGEPPAASRRALAPHLGYVQVKDVRSARELTPVGLGAGVLPLAEAVAAAPRDGWLCWEYEKRWHPAAAELPGGLARGRAYLERLVAAVR
;
A
#
# COMPACT_ATOMS: atom_id res chain seq x y z
N MET A 1 15.76 -7.56 -0.94
CA MET A 1 14.27 -7.59 -0.80
C MET A 1 13.92 -7.52 0.67
N LYS A 2 13.03 -6.64 1.06
CA LYS A 2 12.45 -6.53 2.41
C LYS A 2 10.99 -6.97 2.38
N TYR A 3 10.46 -7.38 3.52
CA TYR A 3 9.12 -7.95 3.64
C TYR A 3 8.32 -7.22 4.70
N ALA A 4 7.10 -6.85 4.36
CA ALA A 4 6.14 -6.25 5.28
C ALA A 4 4.78 -6.96 5.18
N PHE A 5 3.90 -6.72 6.12
CA PHE A 5 2.48 -6.99 5.95
C PHE A 5 1.63 -5.79 6.40
N SER A 6 0.42 -5.71 5.84
CA SER A 6 -0.53 -4.65 6.18
C SER A 6 -1.33 -4.99 7.44
N THR A 7 -1.50 -4.02 8.33
CA THR A 7 -2.38 -4.15 9.50
C THR A 7 -3.86 -4.30 9.13
N LEU A 8 -4.23 -4.13 7.85
CA LEU A 8 -5.56 -4.48 7.32
C LEU A 8 -5.93 -5.94 7.61
N GLY A 9 -4.93 -6.83 7.71
CA GLY A 9 -5.09 -8.23 8.07
C GLY A 9 -5.33 -8.49 9.56
N LEU A 10 -5.23 -7.48 10.41
CA LEU A 10 -5.39 -7.54 11.87
C LEU A 10 -6.34 -6.45 12.37
N PRO A 11 -7.61 -6.40 11.90
CA PRO A 11 -8.53 -5.29 12.16
C PRO A 11 -8.67 -4.99 13.67
N GLY A 12 -8.44 -3.72 14.06
CA GLY A 12 -8.57 -3.25 15.44
C GLY A 12 -7.52 -3.78 16.41
N ALA A 13 -6.52 -4.55 15.93
CA ALA A 13 -5.48 -5.09 16.82
C ALA A 13 -4.57 -3.96 17.35
N PRO A 14 -4.21 -4.00 18.64
CA PRO A 14 -3.21 -3.07 19.18
C PRO A 14 -1.91 -3.12 18.37
N LEU A 15 -1.31 -1.96 18.11
CA LEU A 15 -0.09 -1.86 17.30
C LEU A 15 1.07 -2.70 17.86
N ALA A 16 1.19 -2.79 19.19
CA ALA A 16 2.18 -3.64 19.85
C ALA A 16 2.04 -5.12 19.47
N ARG A 17 0.80 -5.61 19.28
CA ARG A 17 0.55 -6.98 18.81
C ARG A 17 1.02 -7.16 17.37
N SER A 18 0.69 -6.22 16.49
CA SER A 18 1.13 -6.26 15.10
C SER A 18 2.66 -6.22 14.98
N ALA A 19 3.33 -5.38 15.78
CA ALA A 19 4.79 -5.29 15.86
C ALA A 19 5.41 -6.60 16.36
N SER A 20 4.87 -7.19 17.43
CA SER A 20 5.34 -8.48 17.95
C SER A 20 5.20 -9.61 16.93
N LEU A 21 4.08 -9.65 16.20
CA LEU A 21 3.87 -10.64 15.12
C LEU A 21 4.87 -10.43 13.97
N ALA A 22 5.11 -9.18 13.56
CA ALA A 22 6.10 -8.88 12.51
C ALA A 22 7.49 -9.37 12.91
N ALA A 23 7.96 -9.01 14.09
CA ALA A 23 9.26 -9.43 14.61
C ALA A 23 9.36 -10.95 14.75
N ALA A 24 8.35 -11.61 15.33
CA ALA A 24 8.33 -13.07 15.56
C ALA A 24 8.37 -13.89 14.26
N HIS A 25 7.84 -13.34 13.17
CA HIS A 25 7.78 -14.03 11.87
C HIS A 25 8.78 -13.48 10.84
N GLY A 26 9.74 -12.66 11.26
CA GLY A 26 10.83 -12.16 10.39
C GLY A 26 10.40 -11.19 9.32
N PHE A 27 9.31 -10.43 9.54
CA PHE A 27 8.96 -9.30 8.69
C PHE A 27 9.76 -8.06 9.10
N ASP A 28 10.29 -7.35 8.12
CA ASP A 28 11.12 -6.16 8.32
C ASP A 28 10.28 -4.92 8.67
N GLY A 29 8.99 -4.92 8.32
CA GLY A 29 8.12 -3.76 8.51
C GLY A 29 6.64 -4.06 8.49
N LEU A 30 5.86 -3.00 8.79
CA LEU A 30 4.41 -2.96 8.70
C LEU A 30 3.95 -1.83 7.77
N GLU A 31 2.91 -2.10 7.01
CA GLU A 31 2.05 -1.07 6.44
C GLU A 31 0.91 -0.79 7.42
N ILE A 32 0.75 0.45 7.84
CA ILE A 32 -0.24 0.84 8.83
C ILE A 32 -1.52 1.32 8.14
N ARG A 33 -2.60 0.59 8.31
CA ARG A 33 -3.92 1.06 7.91
C ARG A 33 -4.33 2.26 8.76
N ALA A 34 -4.51 3.42 8.13
CA ALA A 34 -4.87 4.67 8.80
C ALA A 34 -6.36 5.00 8.58
N HIS A 35 -7.21 4.49 9.45
CA HIS A 35 -8.65 4.71 9.42
C HIS A 35 -9.16 5.01 10.83
N PRO A 36 -10.21 5.84 11.03
CA PRO A 36 -10.74 6.16 12.37
C PRO A 36 -11.13 4.96 13.24
N GLU A 37 -11.38 3.80 12.63
CA GLU A 37 -11.69 2.54 13.33
C GLU A 37 -10.43 1.81 13.84
N GLU A 38 -9.23 2.28 13.47
CA GLU A 38 -7.97 1.67 13.85
C GLU A 38 -7.31 2.43 15.01
N PRO A 39 -6.43 1.76 15.77
CA PRO A 39 -5.74 2.40 16.89
C PRO A 39 -4.90 3.63 16.52
N LEU A 40 -4.53 3.76 15.23
CA LEU A 40 -3.70 4.87 14.75
C LEU A 40 -4.29 5.42 13.45
N HIS A 41 -4.60 6.71 13.45
CA HIS A 41 -5.23 7.40 12.32
C HIS A 41 -4.79 8.89 12.28
N PRO A 42 -5.09 9.65 11.22
CA PRO A 42 -4.66 11.05 11.08
C PRO A 42 -5.11 11.97 12.22
N GLY A 43 -6.21 11.64 12.91
CA GLY A 43 -6.72 12.37 14.07
C GLY A 43 -6.08 11.98 15.41
N SER A 44 -5.19 10.98 15.45
CA SER A 44 -4.49 10.58 16.67
C SER A 44 -3.65 11.72 17.23
N ALA A 45 -3.59 11.85 18.56
CA ALA A 45 -2.79 12.88 19.23
C ALA A 45 -1.28 12.67 18.99
N ALA A 46 -0.49 13.75 19.08
CA ALA A 46 0.96 13.67 18.89
C ALA A 46 1.63 12.68 19.86
N ALA A 47 1.15 12.61 21.10
CA ALA A 47 1.65 11.66 22.09
C ALA A 47 1.39 10.19 21.70
N GLU A 48 0.23 9.89 21.10
CA GLU A 48 -0.13 8.56 20.60
C GLU A 48 0.76 8.18 19.42
N ARG A 49 0.97 9.09 18.46
CA ARG A 49 1.88 8.88 17.32
C ARG A 49 3.31 8.62 17.76
N ALA A 50 3.80 9.41 18.74
CA ALA A 50 5.11 9.19 19.33
C ALA A 50 5.22 7.85 20.09
N ALA A 51 4.17 7.44 20.81
CA ALA A 51 4.11 6.14 21.49
C ALA A 51 4.11 4.98 20.45
N ALA A 52 3.34 5.11 19.38
CA ALA A 52 3.31 4.15 18.27
C ALA A 52 4.70 3.97 17.65
N ARG A 53 5.39 5.06 17.34
CA ARG A 53 6.76 5.01 16.82
C ARG A 53 7.71 4.28 17.79
N ARG A 54 7.70 4.65 19.07
CA ARG A 54 8.53 3.96 20.08
C ARG A 54 8.26 2.45 20.13
N THR A 55 6.99 2.06 20.09
CA THR A 55 6.58 0.64 20.09
C THR A 55 7.17 -0.13 18.90
N LEU A 56 7.11 0.43 17.71
CA LEU A 56 7.63 -0.19 16.49
C LEU A 56 9.16 -0.24 16.50
N THR A 57 9.81 0.87 16.88
CA THR A 57 11.28 0.93 17.01
C THR A 57 11.79 -0.08 18.04
N ALA A 58 11.15 -0.21 19.20
CA ALA A 58 11.53 -1.18 20.23
C ALA A 58 11.38 -2.64 19.76
N ALA A 59 10.44 -2.91 18.84
CA ALA A 59 10.28 -4.22 18.22
C ALA A 59 11.24 -4.47 17.03
N GLY A 60 12.04 -3.49 16.62
CA GLY A 60 12.90 -3.56 15.44
C GLY A 60 12.12 -3.63 14.12
N VAL A 61 10.88 -3.12 14.08
CA VAL A 61 9.98 -3.17 12.93
C VAL A 61 9.83 -1.79 12.31
N ALA A 62 10.15 -1.65 11.04
CA ALA A 62 9.99 -0.40 10.30
C ALA A 62 8.51 -0.11 9.97
N VAL A 63 8.15 1.16 9.82
CA VAL A 63 6.90 1.53 9.17
C VAL A 63 7.18 1.69 7.67
N LEU A 64 6.68 0.75 6.86
CA LEU A 64 6.80 0.83 5.40
C LEU A 64 5.99 2.00 4.85
N GLY A 65 4.77 2.16 5.31
CA GLY A 65 3.88 3.21 4.83
C GLY A 65 2.61 3.33 5.66
N VAL A 66 1.93 4.44 5.45
CA VAL A 66 0.61 4.74 6.01
C VAL A 66 -0.42 4.58 4.90
N ALA A 67 -1.27 3.57 5.00
CA ALA A 67 -2.32 3.28 4.03
C ALA A 67 -3.59 4.09 4.35
N GLY A 68 -3.76 5.24 3.68
CA GLY A 68 -4.92 6.12 3.80
C GLY A 68 -6.06 5.72 2.85
N TYR A 69 -7.19 6.39 2.99
CA TYR A 69 -8.41 6.15 2.18
C TYR A 69 -8.74 7.33 1.26
N THR A 70 -7.87 8.31 1.19
CA THR A 70 -8.01 9.49 0.32
C THR A 70 -8.14 9.08 -1.14
N ARG A 71 -9.15 9.62 -1.83
CA ARG A 71 -9.47 9.33 -3.24
C ARG A 71 -9.12 10.54 -4.10
N VAL A 72 -7.92 10.52 -4.69
CA VAL A 72 -7.37 11.70 -5.40
C VAL A 72 -8.05 12.01 -6.73
N ALA A 73 -8.63 11.01 -7.40
CA ALA A 73 -9.35 11.20 -8.68
C ALA A 73 -10.86 11.40 -8.50
N ALA A 74 -11.40 11.33 -7.27
CA ALA A 74 -12.84 11.47 -7.04
C ALA A 74 -13.38 12.83 -7.44
N ALA A 75 -14.67 12.90 -7.76
CA ALA A 75 -15.37 14.17 -7.98
C ALA A 75 -15.36 15.06 -6.72
N GLY A 76 -15.61 16.36 -6.89
CA GLY A 76 -15.75 17.31 -5.79
C GLY A 76 -14.56 18.27 -5.63
N ALA A 77 -14.64 19.11 -4.59
CA ALA A 77 -13.64 20.13 -4.31
C ALA A 77 -12.28 19.53 -3.90
N ASP A 78 -11.21 20.26 -4.19
CA ASP A 78 -9.85 19.80 -3.90
C ASP A 78 -9.50 19.94 -2.42
N GLU A 79 -9.95 20.99 -1.74
CA GLU A 79 -9.47 21.31 -0.38
C GLU A 79 -9.74 20.20 0.66
N PRO A 80 -10.90 19.54 0.72
CA PRO A 80 -11.10 18.41 1.63
C PRO A 80 -10.11 17.27 1.37
N VAL A 81 -9.85 16.94 0.10
CA VAL A 81 -8.89 15.89 -0.29
C VAL A 81 -7.47 16.29 0.10
N LEU A 82 -7.10 17.55 -0.15
CA LEU A 82 -5.76 18.06 0.22
C LEU A 82 -5.57 18.16 1.73
N ALA A 83 -6.62 18.49 2.49
CA ALA A 83 -6.56 18.49 3.95
C ALA A 83 -6.29 17.08 4.50
N GLU A 84 -6.98 16.06 3.97
CA GLU A 84 -6.77 14.67 4.33
C GLU A 84 -5.36 14.18 3.94
N LEU A 85 -4.89 14.50 2.73
CA LEU A 85 -3.52 14.20 2.29
C LEU A 85 -2.48 14.79 3.24
N ARG A 86 -2.63 16.04 3.63
CA ARG A 86 -1.71 16.71 4.58
C ARG A 86 -1.71 16.03 5.94
N ALA A 87 -2.87 15.59 6.41
CA ALA A 87 -2.99 14.88 7.69
C ALA A 87 -2.29 13.51 7.64
N LEU A 88 -2.46 12.76 6.55
CA LEU A 88 -1.77 11.48 6.32
C LEU A 88 -0.25 11.66 6.22
N VAL A 89 0.22 12.68 5.50
CA VAL A 89 1.66 12.97 5.37
C VAL A 89 2.28 13.32 6.73
N ARG A 90 1.59 14.12 7.57
CA ARG A 90 2.07 14.40 8.93
C ARG A 90 2.14 13.13 9.78
N LEU A 91 1.10 12.28 9.71
CA LEU A 91 1.10 11.00 10.41
C LEU A 91 2.28 10.12 9.96
N ALA A 92 2.53 10.01 8.66
CA ALA A 92 3.64 9.26 8.11
C ALA A 92 5.00 9.82 8.58
N ALA A 93 5.18 11.13 8.54
CA ALA A 93 6.40 11.79 9.02
C ALA A 93 6.65 11.53 10.52
N ASP A 94 5.60 11.63 11.35
CA ASP A 94 5.70 11.36 12.80
C ASP A 94 6.04 9.89 13.11
N LEU A 95 5.69 8.97 12.21
CA LEU A 95 6.02 7.55 12.29
C LEU A 95 7.33 7.17 11.59
N GLU A 96 8.03 8.14 10.98
CA GLU A 96 9.20 7.90 10.12
C GLU A 96 8.90 6.96 8.94
N ALA A 97 7.64 6.95 8.48
CA ALA A 97 7.20 6.18 7.33
C ALA A 97 7.55 6.91 6.03
N PRO A 98 8.26 6.28 5.08
CA PRO A 98 8.62 6.92 3.81
C PRO A 98 7.44 7.12 2.86
N PHE A 99 6.33 6.39 3.07
CA PHE A 99 5.22 6.36 2.12
C PHE A 99 3.86 6.63 2.75
N VAL A 100 3.00 7.30 1.97
CA VAL A 100 1.55 7.37 2.18
C VAL A 100 0.87 6.76 0.97
N ARG A 101 -0.03 5.80 1.16
CA ARG A 101 -0.83 5.24 0.08
C ARG A 101 -2.15 6.00 -0.04
N VAL A 102 -2.58 6.26 -1.28
CA VAL A 102 -3.86 6.84 -1.65
C VAL A 102 -4.52 6.05 -2.78
N PHE A 103 -5.86 6.12 -2.85
CA PHE A 103 -6.63 5.52 -3.94
C PHE A 103 -6.89 6.53 -5.07
N PRO A 104 -7.08 6.05 -6.31
CA PRO A 104 -7.64 6.87 -7.38
C PRO A 104 -9.08 7.33 -7.05
N GLY A 105 -10.03 6.42 -6.98
CA GLY A 105 -11.42 6.71 -6.60
C GLY A 105 -12.22 7.49 -7.65
N GLY A 106 -11.82 7.45 -8.91
CA GLY A 106 -12.43 8.20 -10.03
C GLY A 106 -13.62 7.50 -10.70
N ALA A 107 -14.15 6.42 -10.11
CA ALA A 107 -15.26 5.68 -10.68
C ALA A 107 -16.49 6.57 -10.93
N GLY A 108 -17.11 6.41 -12.10
CA GLY A 108 -18.26 7.21 -12.51
C GLY A 108 -17.91 8.55 -13.20
N LEU A 109 -16.64 8.95 -13.24
CA LEU A 109 -16.17 10.08 -14.02
C LEU A 109 -15.65 9.65 -15.40
N PRO A 110 -15.71 10.53 -16.43
CA PRO A 110 -14.90 10.35 -17.63
C PRO A 110 -13.41 10.26 -17.24
N ALA A 111 -12.65 9.35 -17.88
CA ALA A 111 -11.25 9.08 -17.54
C ALA A 111 -10.41 10.36 -17.49
N ALA A 112 -10.50 11.23 -18.52
CA ALA A 112 -9.77 12.49 -18.57
C ALA A 112 -10.09 13.44 -17.40
N ALA A 113 -11.31 13.42 -16.87
CA ALA A 113 -11.68 14.22 -15.71
C ALA A 113 -11.11 13.64 -14.41
N ALA A 114 -11.17 12.30 -14.25
CA ALA A 114 -10.56 11.59 -13.14
C ALA A 114 -9.04 11.86 -13.08
N ASP A 115 -8.36 11.72 -14.21
CA ASP A 115 -6.92 12.02 -14.33
C ASP A 115 -6.61 13.47 -13.97
N ALA A 116 -7.40 14.45 -14.47
CA ALA A 116 -7.18 15.86 -14.18
C ALA A 116 -7.29 16.14 -12.66
N HIS A 117 -8.26 15.53 -11.98
CA HIS A 117 -8.37 15.60 -10.51
C HIS A 117 -7.13 15.00 -9.83
N ALA A 118 -6.74 13.78 -10.21
CA ALA A 118 -5.59 13.09 -9.64
C ALA A 118 -4.30 13.90 -9.82
N VAL A 119 -4.00 14.36 -11.04
CA VAL A 119 -2.80 15.15 -11.35
C VAL A 119 -2.75 16.42 -10.50
N ARG A 120 -3.83 17.20 -10.45
CA ARG A 120 -3.86 18.45 -9.69
C ARG A 120 -3.65 18.23 -8.20
N ARG A 121 -4.36 17.25 -7.62
CA ARG A 121 -4.29 16.95 -6.17
C ARG A 121 -2.98 16.31 -5.78
N LEU A 122 -2.46 15.37 -6.57
CA LEU A 122 -1.15 14.77 -6.33
C LEU A 122 -0.03 15.79 -6.46
N SER A 123 -0.08 16.69 -7.45
CA SER A 123 0.93 17.77 -7.59
C SER A 123 0.97 18.66 -6.35
N ALA A 124 -0.20 19.09 -5.85
CA ALA A 124 -0.29 19.92 -4.64
C ALA A 124 0.11 19.14 -3.38
N GLY A 125 -0.33 17.88 -3.25
CA GLY A 125 0.01 16.99 -2.13
C GLY A 125 1.49 16.66 -2.10
N ALA A 126 2.11 16.34 -3.23
CA ALA A 126 3.54 16.02 -3.35
C ALA A 126 4.42 17.21 -2.94
N ALA A 127 4.07 18.44 -3.31
CA ALA A 127 4.78 19.64 -2.87
C ALA A 127 4.76 19.81 -1.34
N PHE A 128 3.70 19.34 -0.66
CA PHE A 128 3.66 19.27 0.80
C PHE A 128 4.51 18.12 1.34
N ALA A 129 4.39 16.93 0.74
CA ALA A 129 5.09 15.71 1.17
C ALA A 129 6.62 15.83 1.06
N GLU A 130 7.14 16.50 0.03
CA GLU A 130 8.57 16.79 -0.14
C GLU A 130 9.19 17.44 1.11
N ARG A 131 8.49 18.41 1.72
CA ARG A 131 8.97 19.10 2.93
C ARG A 131 8.99 18.23 4.19
N HIS A 132 8.33 17.08 4.13
CA HIS A 132 8.23 16.12 5.23
C HIS A 132 9.04 14.83 4.99
N GLY A 133 9.76 14.73 3.86
CA GLY A 133 10.52 13.54 3.50
C GLY A 133 9.63 12.32 3.17
N VAL A 134 8.37 12.53 2.80
CA VAL A 134 7.37 11.49 2.53
C VAL A 134 7.04 11.46 1.04
N ARG A 135 6.79 10.28 0.47
CA ARG A 135 6.24 10.12 -0.87
C ARG A 135 4.78 9.68 -0.80
N ILE A 136 3.92 10.29 -1.62
CA ILE A 136 2.52 9.87 -1.81
C ILE A 136 2.48 8.88 -2.95
N LEU A 137 2.00 7.67 -2.68
CA LEU A 137 1.90 6.60 -3.66
C LEU A 137 0.44 6.42 -4.11
N LEU A 138 0.20 6.61 -5.40
CA LEU A 138 -1.07 6.26 -6.05
C LEU A 138 -1.08 4.75 -6.26
N GLU A 139 -2.07 4.07 -5.67
CA GLU A 139 -2.24 2.64 -5.82
C GLU A 139 -2.87 2.29 -7.17
N THR A 140 -2.41 1.21 -7.80
CA THR A 140 -3.14 0.56 -8.89
C THR A 140 -4.43 -0.02 -8.34
N HIS A 141 -5.55 0.71 -8.46
CA HIS A 141 -6.83 0.35 -7.83
C HIS A 141 -8.01 0.92 -8.64
N ASP A 142 -9.21 0.45 -8.40
CA ASP A 142 -10.52 0.89 -8.92
C ASP A 142 -10.49 1.49 -10.34
N SER A 143 -10.55 2.81 -10.50
CA SER A 143 -10.57 3.50 -11.82
C SER A 143 -9.21 3.48 -12.55
N HIS A 144 -8.09 3.25 -11.85
CA HIS A 144 -6.73 3.21 -12.39
C HIS A 144 -6.06 1.88 -12.02
N ARG A 145 -6.71 0.77 -12.37
CA ARG A 145 -6.27 -0.57 -11.94
C ARG A 145 -5.05 -1.13 -12.68
N THR A 146 -4.53 -0.46 -13.70
CA THR A 146 -3.34 -0.90 -14.46
C THR A 146 -2.14 -0.02 -14.15
N GLY A 147 -0.94 -0.58 -14.27
CA GLY A 147 0.30 0.17 -14.15
C GLY A 147 0.40 1.29 -15.18
N ALA A 148 -0.09 1.05 -16.40
CA ALA A 148 -0.13 2.04 -17.46
C ALA A 148 -0.99 3.27 -17.09
N ALA A 149 -2.19 3.06 -16.54
CA ALA A 149 -3.09 4.15 -16.14
C ALA A 149 -2.50 4.98 -14.99
N VAL A 150 -1.88 4.34 -14.01
CA VAL A 150 -1.21 5.05 -12.90
C VAL A 150 0.02 5.81 -13.39
N ALA A 151 0.83 5.22 -14.26
CA ALA A 151 2.02 5.87 -14.82
C ALA A 151 1.65 7.13 -15.61
N GLU A 152 0.59 7.10 -16.44
CA GLU A 152 0.13 8.26 -17.19
C GLU A 152 -0.22 9.46 -16.29
N VAL A 153 -0.87 9.21 -15.15
CA VAL A 153 -1.14 10.25 -14.15
C VAL A 153 0.17 10.77 -13.56
N LEU A 154 1.08 9.88 -13.16
CA LEU A 154 2.32 10.25 -12.47
C LEU A 154 3.31 10.98 -13.38
N ASP A 155 3.38 10.64 -14.67
CA ASP A 155 4.18 11.34 -15.67
C ASP A 155 3.74 12.81 -15.80
N ARG A 156 2.43 13.08 -15.70
CA ARG A 156 1.86 14.43 -15.72
C ARG A 156 2.05 15.18 -14.40
N VAL A 157 2.11 14.47 -13.27
CA VAL A 157 2.44 15.07 -11.95
C VAL A 157 3.89 15.53 -11.91
N ALA A 158 4.80 14.75 -12.47
CA ALA A 158 6.23 15.03 -12.63
C ALA A 158 6.92 15.54 -11.33
N ARG A 159 6.62 14.92 -10.18
CA ARG A 159 7.22 15.26 -8.88
C ARG A 159 7.80 14.03 -8.20
N PRO A 160 9.05 14.10 -7.66
CA PRO A 160 9.69 12.95 -6.99
C PRO A 160 8.92 12.41 -5.78
N ALA A 161 8.19 13.28 -5.07
CA ALA A 161 7.38 12.89 -3.91
C ALA A 161 6.00 12.30 -4.29
N ALA A 162 5.68 12.17 -5.58
CA ALA A 162 4.58 11.35 -6.07
C ALA A 162 5.14 10.05 -6.65
N GLY A 163 4.48 8.93 -6.39
CA GLY A 163 4.92 7.64 -6.87
C GLY A 163 3.76 6.65 -6.97
N ALA A 164 4.09 5.40 -7.26
CA ALA A 164 3.13 4.32 -7.43
C ALA A 164 3.27 3.26 -6.33
N LEU A 165 2.14 2.75 -5.88
CA LEU A 165 2.04 1.47 -5.21
C LEU A 165 1.47 0.48 -6.23
N TRP A 166 2.22 -0.57 -6.48
CA TRP A 166 1.75 -1.65 -7.36
C TRP A 166 1.03 -2.72 -6.54
N ASP A 167 -0.30 -2.74 -6.63
CA ASP A 167 -1.10 -3.86 -6.14
C ASP A 167 -1.27 -4.90 -7.26
N VAL A 168 -0.75 -6.09 -7.03
CA VAL A 168 -0.72 -7.18 -8.01
C VAL A 168 -2.13 -7.69 -8.32
N LEU A 169 -3.07 -7.70 -7.34
CA LEU A 169 -4.45 -8.12 -7.57
C LEU A 169 -5.14 -7.21 -8.58
N HIS A 170 -5.03 -5.90 -8.40
CA HIS A 170 -5.77 -4.96 -9.24
C HIS A 170 -5.24 -4.92 -10.67
N THR A 171 -3.91 -5.00 -10.88
CA THR A 171 -3.35 -5.09 -12.23
C THR A 171 -3.72 -6.41 -12.90
N TRP A 172 -3.76 -7.53 -12.16
CA TRP A 172 -4.24 -8.81 -12.67
C TRP A 172 -5.73 -8.76 -13.06
N LEU A 173 -6.60 -8.16 -12.23
CA LEU A 173 -8.01 -7.93 -12.56
C LEU A 173 -8.19 -6.98 -13.76
N GLY A 174 -7.23 -6.09 -13.98
CA GLY A 174 -7.14 -5.22 -15.16
C GLY A 174 -6.65 -5.93 -16.42
N GLY A 175 -6.27 -7.21 -16.32
CA GLY A 175 -5.73 -7.99 -17.44
C GLY A 175 -4.29 -7.61 -17.82
N GLU A 176 -3.58 -6.87 -16.98
CA GLU A 176 -2.21 -6.43 -17.24
C GLU A 176 -1.21 -7.44 -16.67
N PRO A 177 -0.31 -8.02 -17.51
CA PRO A 177 0.71 -8.95 -17.02
C PRO A 177 1.72 -8.27 -16.08
N PRO A 178 2.29 -8.97 -15.06
CA PRO A 178 3.23 -8.39 -14.09
C PRO A 178 4.43 -7.66 -14.72
N ALA A 179 5.00 -8.20 -15.80
CA ALA A 179 6.11 -7.57 -16.51
C ALA A 179 5.72 -6.24 -17.18
N ALA A 180 4.47 -6.10 -17.64
CA ALA A 180 3.95 -4.85 -18.21
C ALA A 180 3.72 -3.81 -17.12
N SER A 181 3.05 -4.20 -16.02
CA SER A 181 2.88 -3.33 -14.84
C SER A 181 4.21 -2.81 -14.32
N ARG A 182 5.19 -3.71 -14.13
CA ARG A 182 6.54 -3.33 -13.67
C ARG A 182 7.21 -2.33 -14.61
N ARG A 183 7.14 -2.56 -15.92
CA ARG A 183 7.75 -1.66 -16.91
C ARG A 183 7.12 -0.27 -16.88
N ALA A 184 5.79 -0.20 -16.83
CA ALA A 184 5.07 1.06 -16.76
C ALA A 184 5.38 1.84 -15.47
N LEU A 185 5.40 1.14 -14.34
CA LEU A 185 5.58 1.76 -13.02
C LEU A 185 7.05 1.99 -12.64
N ALA A 186 8.03 1.49 -13.42
CA ALA A 186 9.46 1.53 -13.08
C ALA A 186 9.98 2.88 -12.58
N PRO A 187 9.64 4.03 -13.21
CA PRO A 187 10.14 5.34 -12.78
C PRO A 187 9.52 5.83 -11.47
N HIS A 188 8.35 5.31 -11.11
CA HIS A 188 7.50 5.84 -10.04
C HIS A 188 7.39 4.91 -8.83
N LEU A 189 7.80 3.65 -8.95
CA LEU A 189 7.50 2.60 -7.99
C LEU A 189 8.05 2.90 -6.58
N GLY A 190 7.18 2.81 -5.58
CA GLY A 190 7.53 2.83 -4.18
C GLY A 190 7.70 1.42 -3.61
N TYR A 191 6.65 0.62 -3.64
CA TYR A 191 6.67 -0.78 -3.23
C TYR A 191 5.57 -1.60 -3.92
N VAL A 192 5.61 -2.91 -3.70
CA VAL A 192 4.66 -3.87 -4.28
C VAL A 192 3.81 -4.48 -3.18
N GLN A 193 2.49 -4.39 -3.32
CA GLN A 193 1.55 -5.18 -2.52
C GLN A 193 1.28 -6.51 -3.21
N VAL A 194 1.40 -7.58 -2.42
CA VAL A 194 1.08 -8.95 -2.81
C VAL A 194 -0.03 -9.47 -1.94
N LYS A 195 -0.96 -10.19 -2.54
CA LYS A 195 -2.05 -10.89 -1.86
C LYS A 195 -2.42 -12.11 -2.69
N ASP A 196 -3.28 -12.97 -2.19
CA ASP A 196 -3.79 -14.08 -2.99
C ASP A 196 -5.27 -14.28 -2.70
N VAL A 197 -6.03 -14.67 -3.72
CA VAL A 197 -7.48 -14.81 -3.67
C VAL A 197 -7.91 -16.09 -4.38
N ARG A 198 -9.14 -16.55 -4.12
CA ARG A 198 -9.65 -17.80 -4.70
C ARG A 198 -9.86 -17.72 -6.21
N SER A 199 -10.37 -16.60 -6.70
CA SER A 199 -10.61 -16.37 -8.13
C SER A 199 -10.88 -14.89 -8.40
N ALA A 200 -10.97 -14.50 -9.67
CA ALA A 200 -11.36 -13.13 -10.05
C ALA A 200 -12.81 -12.76 -9.66
N ARG A 201 -13.63 -13.73 -9.32
CA ARG A 201 -15.03 -13.53 -8.89
C ARG A 201 -15.21 -13.69 -7.38
N GLU A 202 -14.27 -14.32 -6.70
CA GLU A 202 -14.28 -14.55 -5.27
C GLU A 202 -12.96 -14.03 -4.67
N LEU A 203 -12.99 -12.77 -4.23
CA LEU A 203 -11.82 -12.06 -3.72
C LEU A 203 -11.54 -12.35 -2.24
N THR A 204 -12.16 -13.37 -1.65
CA THR A 204 -11.83 -13.82 -0.29
C THR A 204 -10.34 -14.12 -0.20
N PRO A 205 -9.61 -13.45 0.69
CA PRO A 205 -8.17 -13.63 0.81
C PRO A 205 -7.84 -15.03 1.30
N VAL A 206 -6.79 -15.59 0.70
CA VAL A 206 -6.20 -16.88 1.10
C VAL A 206 -4.73 -16.71 1.41
N GLY A 207 -4.09 -17.72 1.99
CA GLY A 207 -2.64 -17.69 2.20
C GLY A 207 -1.89 -17.56 0.87
N LEU A 208 -0.77 -16.87 0.87
CA LEU A 208 0.05 -16.70 -0.34
C LEU A 208 0.43 -18.06 -0.94
N GLY A 209 0.21 -18.22 -2.23
CA GLY A 209 0.42 -19.46 -2.98
C GLY A 209 -0.74 -20.47 -2.90
N ALA A 210 -1.84 -20.12 -2.23
CA ALA A 210 -3.04 -20.96 -2.16
C ALA A 210 -4.17 -20.47 -3.09
N GLY A 211 -3.96 -19.38 -3.81
CA GLY A 211 -4.92 -18.78 -4.74
C GLY A 211 -4.46 -18.81 -6.17
N VAL A 212 -4.88 -17.81 -6.94
CA VAL A 212 -4.74 -17.80 -8.40
C VAL A 212 -3.85 -16.69 -8.95
N LEU A 213 -3.34 -15.78 -8.10
CA LEU A 213 -2.53 -14.67 -8.58
C LEU A 213 -1.15 -15.14 -9.08
N PRO A 214 -0.61 -14.50 -10.14
CA PRO A 214 0.69 -14.84 -10.71
C PRO A 214 1.84 -14.30 -9.84
N LEU A 215 1.89 -14.72 -8.56
CA LEU A 215 2.83 -14.18 -7.57
C LEU A 215 4.29 -14.46 -7.93
N ALA A 216 4.60 -15.59 -8.57
CA ALA A 216 5.96 -15.89 -9.01
C ALA A 216 6.44 -14.88 -10.05
N GLU A 217 5.60 -14.56 -11.04
CA GLU A 217 5.90 -13.56 -12.09
C GLU A 217 5.99 -12.15 -11.49
N ALA A 218 5.09 -11.80 -10.57
CA ALA A 218 5.09 -10.50 -9.91
C ALA A 218 6.35 -10.29 -9.06
N VAL A 219 6.77 -11.30 -8.29
CA VAL A 219 8.00 -11.25 -7.50
C VAL A 219 9.24 -11.20 -8.39
N ALA A 220 9.25 -11.96 -9.50
CA ALA A 220 10.34 -11.92 -10.48
C ALA A 220 10.48 -10.53 -11.13
N ALA A 221 9.37 -9.83 -11.34
CA ALA A 221 9.35 -8.48 -11.89
C ALA A 221 9.66 -7.39 -10.85
N ALA A 222 9.50 -7.64 -9.55
CA ALA A 222 9.72 -6.66 -8.48
C ALA A 222 11.20 -6.23 -8.37
N PRO A 223 11.50 -4.98 -7.96
CA PRO A 223 12.89 -4.54 -7.72
C PRO A 223 13.56 -5.38 -6.64
N ARG A 224 14.82 -5.81 -6.86
CA ARG A 224 15.55 -6.71 -5.94
C ARG A 224 15.84 -6.13 -4.56
N ASP A 225 15.93 -4.82 -4.45
CA ASP A 225 16.16 -4.04 -3.23
C ASP A 225 14.89 -3.39 -2.67
N GLY A 226 13.73 -3.70 -3.27
CA GLY A 226 12.43 -3.17 -2.91
C GLY A 226 11.76 -3.87 -1.72
N TRP A 227 10.49 -3.52 -1.51
CA TRP A 227 9.62 -4.10 -0.51
C TRP A 227 8.50 -4.91 -1.17
N LEU A 228 8.23 -6.09 -0.59
CA LEU A 228 7.00 -6.86 -0.80
C LEU A 228 6.14 -6.72 0.46
N CYS A 229 4.97 -6.15 0.32
CA CYS A 229 4.00 -6.01 1.40
C CYS A 229 2.84 -6.98 1.20
N TRP A 230 2.65 -7.92 2.14
CA TRP A 230 1.49 -8.80 2.10
C TRP A 230 0.27 -8.08 2.65
N GLU A 231 -0.66 -7.74 1.77
CA GLU A 231 -1.95 -7.19 2.15
C GLU A 231 -3.00 -8.30 2.22
N TYR A 232 -3.35 -8.71 3.44
CA TYR A 232 -4.39 -9.70 3.69
C TYR A 232 -5.67 -8.99 4.08
N GLU A 233 -6.70 -9.04 3.26
CA GLU A 233 -7.91 -8.20 3.37
C GLU A 233 -8.94 -8.75 4.38
N LYS A 234 -8.49 -9.22 5.56
CA LYS A 234 -9.34 -9.75 6.64
C LYS A 234 -10.47 -8.80 7.01
N ARG A 235 -10.21 -7.49 7.01
CA ARG A 235 -11.19 -6.45 7.36
C ARG A 235 -12.46 -6.54 6.50
N TRP A 236 -12.31 -6.81 5.22
CA TRP A 236 -13.41 -6.87 4.25
C TRP A 236 -14.01 -8.28 4.13
N HIS A 237 -13.32 -9.27 4.64
CA HIS A 237 -13.71 -10.68 4.59
C HIS A 237 -13.67 -11.31 6.00
N PRO A 238 -14.63 -10.99 6.90
CA PRO A 238 -14.59 -11.45 8.29
C PRO A 238 -14.55 -12.98 8.45
N ALA A 239 -15.11 -13.72 7.49
CA ALA A 239 -15.10 -15.19 7.47
C ALA A 239 -13.77 -15.80 6.99
N ALA A 240 -12.85 -15.02 6.43
CA ALA A 240 -11.53 -15.52 6.05
C ALA A 240 -10.74 -15.98 7.28
N ALA A 241 -9.76 -16.85 7.07
CA ALA A 241 -8.87 -17.32 8.15
C ALA A 241 -8.15 -16.16 8.85
N GLU A 242 -7.76 -16.34 10.11
CA GLU A 242 -6.99 -15.33 10.84
C GLU A 242 -5.56 -15.25 10.31
N LEU A 243 -5.08 -14.03 10.02
CA LEU A 243 -3.76 -13.79 9.45
C LEU A 243 -2.60 -14.38 10.29
N PRO A 244 -2.58 -14.28 11.64
CA PRO A 244 -1.44 -14.75 12.43
C PRO A 244 -1.08 -16.20 12.16
N GLY A 245 -2.06 -17.08 11.96
CA GLY A 245 -1.83 -18.50 11.64
C GLY A 245 -1.16 -18.74 10.27
N GLY A 246 -1.17 -17.74 9.38
CA GLY A 246 -0.59 -17.79 8.03
C GLY A 246 0.79 -17.14 7.91
N LEU A 247 1.19 -16.27 8.85
CA LEU A 247 2.37 -15.40 8.69
C LEU A 247 3.66 -16.14 8.37
N ALA A 248 3.99 -17.19 9.15
CA ALA A 248 5.20 -17.98 8.91
C ALA A 248 5.24 -18.60 7.50
N ARG A 249 4.11 -19.19 7.07
CA ARG A 249 4.01 -19.82 5.74
C ARG A 249 4.07 -18.80 4.62
N GLY A 250 3.37 -17.67 4.77
CA GLY A 250 3.38 -16.58 3.78
C GLY A 250 4.78 -15.97 3.62
N ARG A 251 5.48 -15.74 4.75
CA ARG A 251 6.85 -15.25 4.76
C ARG A 251 7.81 -16.21 4.03
N ALA A 252 7.77 -17.50 4.39
CA ALA A 252 8.57 -18.53 3.75
C ALA A 252 8.24 -18.71 2.25
N TYR A 253 6.97 -18.52 1.86
CA TYR A 253 6.57 -18.54 0.45
C TYR A 253 7.23 -17.41 -0.35
N LEU A 254 7.19 -16.17 0.14
CA LEU A 254 7.84 -15.03 -0.50
C LEU A 254 9.36 -15.22 -0.61
N GLU A 255 10.00 -15.75 0.44
CA GLU A 255 11.45 -16.05 0.40
C GLU A 255 11.81 -17.04 -0.70
N ARG A 256 11.02 -18.13 -0.84
CA ARG A 256 11.25 -19.11 -1.92
C ARG A 256 11.11 -18.47 -3.30
N LEU A 257 10.10 -17.62 -3.51
CA LEU A 257 9.93 -16.93 -4.80
C LEU A 257 11.10 -16.00 -5.09
N VAL A 258 11.56 -15.24 -4.10
CA VAL A 258 12.73 -14.35 -4.25
C VAL A 258 14.00 -15.13 -4.49
N ALA A 259 14.20 -16.28 -3.85
CA ALA A 259 15.36 -17.15 -4.06
C ALA A 259 15.38 -17.77 -5.48
N ALA A 260 14.22 -18.09 -6.04
CA ALA A 260 14.07 -18.67 -7.37
C ALA A 260 14.43 -17.72 -8.52
N VAL A 261 14.49 -16.41 -8.29
CA VAL A 261 14.81 -15.37 -9.30
C VAL A 261 16.20 -14.77 -9.11
N ARG A 262 16.97 -15.33 -8.20
CA ARG A 262 18.41 -15.02 -7.99
C ARG A 262 19.28 -15.90 -8.85
#